data_bf2658f74ac92fb0c0866503ad11bce6
#
_entry.id   bf2658f74ac92fb0c0866503ad11bce6
#
_cell.length_a   1.000
_cell.length_b   1.000
_cell.length_c   1.000
_cell.angle_alpha   90.00
_cell.angle_beta   90.00
_cell.angle_gamma   90.00
#
_symmetry.space_group_name_H-M   'P 1'
#
loop_
_entity.id
_entity.type
_entity.pdbx_description
1 polymer ?
#
loop_
_entity_poly.entity_id
_entity_poly.type
_entity_poly.pdbx_seq_one_letter_code
_entity_poly.pdbx_strand_id
1 'polypeptide(L)'
;MRILHTSDWHLGQNFYSKSRAAEHEAFLNWLLETARAHEVDAIIVAGDIFDTGSPPSYARELYNRFVVNLQQTGCHLVIVAGNHDSVATLNESRDILAFLNTTVVASAGHAPQILKKRDGTPGAVLCPIPFLRPRDIVQSQAGLSGAEKQQHLLQAITDYYHQQHADACALRGDQPIPVIATGHLTTVGASKSDAVREIYIGTLDAFPAQNFPPADYIALGHIHRAQIVGGSEHIRYCGSPLSLSFDETGKAKSVHLVSFSEGKLRAVETLEVPVTQPQAVLKGDLDAITAQLEQWRGAALSPPVWLDIEITTDDYLHDMQRKIQALTEDLPVEVLLVRRSREQREKILLSAQRETLSELRVEEVFERRLSQEEIDDAKRARLSELFSHTLHALNDEEENA
;
A
#
# COMPACT_ATOMS: atom_id res chain seq x y z
N MET A 1 17.83 -14.68 19.07
CA MET A 1 16.71 -14.86 18.16
C MET A 1 16.84 -13.91 16.99
N ARG A 2 16.56 -14.37 15.76
CA ARG A 2 16.53 -13.56 14.53
C ARG A 2 15.14 -13.59 13.92
N ILE A 3 14.62 -12.43 13.57
CA ILE A 3 13.29 -12.28 13.01
C ILE A 3 13.37 -11.50 11.71
N LEU A 4 12.66 -11.93 10.66
CA LEU A 4 12.37 -11.10 9.49
C LEU A 4 11.04 -10.36 9.71
N HIS A 5 11.08 -9.04 9.66
CA HIS A 5 9.91 -8.19 9.66
C HIS A 5 9.61 -7.73 8.23
N THR A 6 8.46 -8.08 7.72
CA THR A 6 7.89 -7.68 6.42
C THR A 6 6.45 -7.29 6.58
N SER A 7 5.86 -6.57 5.62
CA SER A 7 4.44 -6.16 5.59
C SER A 7 4.00 -5.80 4.18
N ASP A 8 2.73 -5.52 4.00
CA ASP A 8 2.19 -4.90 2.79
C ASP A 8 2.57 -5.65 1.50
N TRP A 9 2.37 -6.97 1.50
CA TRP A 9 2.67 -7.84 0.35
C TRP A 9 1.72 -7.59 -0.81
N HIS A 10 0.46 -7.26 -0.51
CA HIS A 10 -0.60 -7.01 -1.49
C HIS A 10 -0.68 -8.07 -2.58
N LEU A 11 -0.59 -9.36 -2.19
CA LEU A 11 -0.72 -10.47 -3.13
C LEU A 11 -2.05 -10.35 -3.88
N GLY A 12 -1.97 -10.39 -5.20
CA GLY A 12 -3.14 -10.20 -6.06
C GLY A 12 -3.31 -8.80 -6.62
N GLN A 13 -2.46 -7.84 -6.23
CA GLN A 13 -2.49 -6.49 -6.79
C GLN A 13 -2.30 -6.51 -8.31
N ASN A 14 -3.07 -5.65 -8.99
CA ASN A 14 -2.81 -5.27 -10.38
C ASN A 14 -2.17 -3.89 -10.41
N PHE A 15 -1.04 -3.77 -11.09
CA PHE A 15 -0.35 -2.50 -11.28
C PHE A 15 -0.78 -1.89 -12.61
N TYR A 16 -1.70 -0.91 -12.59
CA TYR A 16 -2.28 -0.32 -13.81
C TYR A 16 -2.72 -1.37 -14.85
N SER A 17 -3.54 -2.33 -14.42
CA SER A 17 -4.04 -3.47 -15.20
C SER A 17 -3.03 -4.58 -15.50
N LYS A 18 -1.79 -4.48 -15.04
CA LYS A 18 -0.79 -5.55 -15.16
C LYS A 18 -0.81 -6.46 -13.94
N SER A 19 -0.83 -7.77 -14.21
CA SER A 19 -0.69 -8.76 -13.14
C SER A 19 0.71 -8.73 -12.56
N ARG A 20 0.81 -8.81 -11.24
CA ARG A 20 2.09 -8.85 -10.51
C ARG A 20 2.46 -10.26 -10.03
N ALA A 21 1.81 -11.29 -10.56
CA ALA A 21 2.01 -12.66 -10.12
C ALA A 21 3.49 -13.09 -10.12
N ALA A 22 4.24 -12.76 -11.19
CA ALA A 22 5.65 -13.08 -11.32
C ALA A 22 6.53 -12.34 -10.30
N GLU A 23 6.23 -11.04 -10.02
CA GLU A 23 6.96 -10.26 -9.01
C GLU A 23 6.71 -10.81 -7.60
N HIS A 24 5.44 -11.13 -7.27
CA HIS A 24 5.08 -11.72 -5.99
C HIS A 24 5.76 -13.09 -5.80
N GLU A 25 5.76 -13.93 -6.82
CA GLU A 25 6.45 -15.24 -6.76
C GLU A 25 7.96 -15.07 -6.56
N ALA A 26 8.59 -14.16 -7.30
CA ALA A 26 10.01 -13.87 -7.15
C ALA A 26 10.36 -13.34 -5.75
N PHE A 27 9.55 -12.42 -5.21
CA PHE A 27 9.70 -11.91 -3.85
C PHE A 27 9.57 -13.03 -2.80
N LEU A 28 8.53 -13.85 -2.87
CA LEU A 28 8.31 -14.93 -1.89
C LEU A 28 9.44 -15.98 -1.94
N ASN A 29 9.96 -16.29 -3.13
CA ASN A 29 11.11 -17.18 -3.28
C ASN A 29 12.37 -16.54 -2.67
N TRP A 30 12.63 -15.26 -2.94
CA TRP A 30 13.74 -14.51 -2.34
C TRP A 30 13.62 -14.47 -0.81
N LEU A 31 12.42 -14.23 -0.27
CA LEU A 31 12.18 -14.19 1.17
C LEU A 31 12.47 -15.55 1.83
N LEU A 32 12.09 -16.64 1.16
CA LEU A 32 12.37 -18.01 1.60
C LEU A 32 13.89 -18.28 1.67
N GLU A 33 14.63 -17.93 0.61
CA GLU A 33 16.09 -18.09 0.57
C GLU A 33 16.78 -17.18 1.62
N THR A 34 16.28 -15.96 1.80
CA THR A 34 16.76 -15.03 2.84
C THR A 34 16.55 -15.62 4.24
N ALA A 35 15.38 -16.22 4.50
CA ALA A 35 15.11 -16.88 5.78
C ALA A 35 16.08 -18.05 6.05
N ARG A 36 16.43 -18.82 5.02
CA ARG A 36 17.43 -19.91 5.10
C ARG A 36 18.84 -19.36 5.35
N ALA A 37 19.28 -18.40 4.52
CA ALA A 37 20.64 -17.87 4.55
C ALA A 37 20.98 -17.17 5.87
N HIS A 38 20.02 -16.47 6.46
CA HIS A 38 20.17 -15.77 7.73
C HIS A 38 19.76 -16.59 8.95
N GLU A 39 19.40 -17.86 8.77
CA GLU A 39 18.98 -18.75 9.85
C GLU A 39 17.88 -18.12 10.73
N VAL A 40 16.83 -17.60 10.08
CA VAL A 40 15.75 -16.87 10.73
C VAL A 40 14.87 -17.81 11.57
N ASP A 41 14.57 -17.41 12.79
CA ASP A 41 13.71 -18.17 13.71
C ASP A 41 12.22 -17.91 13.44
N ALA A 42 11.85 -16.67 13.07
CA ALA A 42 10.47 -16.31 12.74
C ALA A 42 10.40 -15.23 11.66
N ILE A 43 9.37 -15.30 10.82
CA ILE A 43 8.94 -14.22 9.92
C ILE A 43 7.67 -13.61 10.50
N ILE A 44 7.64 -12.28 10.64
CA ILE A 44 6.46 -11.51 11.04
C ILE A 44 5.98 -10.71 9.82
N VAL A 45 4.76 -10.98 9.37
CA VAL A 45 4.07 -10.22 8.32
C VAL A 45 3.08 -9.27 8.99
N ALA A 46 3.43 -7.98 9.02
CA ALA A 46 2.69 -6.96 9.76
C ALA A 46 1.54 -6.36 8.94
N GLY A 47 0.68 -7.20 8.37
CA GLY A 47 -0.56 -6.83 7.69
C GLY A 47 -0.47 -6.71 6.18
N ASP A 48 -1.64 -6.59 5.56
CA ASP A 48 -1.88 -6.46 4.13
C ASP A 48 -1.20 -7.55 3.30
N ILE A 49 -1.56 -8.80 3.63
CA ILE A 49 -1.10 -9.99 2.92
C ILE A 49 -1.69 -10.01 1.51
N PHE A 50 -2.97 -9.73 1.41
CA PHE A 50 -3.71 -9.66 0.14
C PHE A 50 -4.11 -8.22 -0.18
N ASP A 51 -4.18 -7.90 -1.47
CA ASP A 51 -4.59 -6.56 -1.94
C ASP A 51 -6.08 -6.28 -1.70
N THR A 52 -6.88 -7.32 -1.68
CA THR A 52 -8.34 -7.21 -1.46
C THR A 52 -8.86 -8.33 -0.57
N GLY A 53 -10.03 -8.11 0.04
CA GLY A 53 -10.70 -9.12 0.87
C GLY A 53 -11.13 -10.39 0.12
N SER A 54 -11.17 -10.34 -1.22
CA SER A 54 -11.43 -11.50 -2.10
C SER A 54 -10.28 -11.66 -3.09
N PRO A 55 -9.13 -12.18 -2.65
CA PRO A 55 -7.95 -12.30 -3.48
C PRO A 55 -8.14 -13.31 -4.63
N PRO A 56 -7.53 -13.08 -5.81
CA PRO A 56 -7.58 -14.01 -6.92
C PRO A 56 -6.92 -15.35 -6.55
N SER A 57 -7.29 -16.41 -7.26
CA SER A 57 -6.84 -17.78 -6.94
C SER A 57 -5.31 -17.92 -6.92
N TYR A 58 -4.62 -17.29 -7.88
CA TYR A 58 -3.16 -17.36 -7.94
C TYR A 58 -2.49 -16.75 -6.71
N ALA A 59 -3.06 -15.67 -6.13
CA ALA A 59 -2.52 -15.03 -4.94
C ALA A 59 -2.62 -15.94 -3.72
N ARG A 60 -3.75 -16.64 -3.56
CA ARG A 60 -3.95 -17.66 -2.51
C ARG A 60 -3.04 -18.86 -2.73
N GLU A 61 -2.83 -19.27 -3.98
CA GLU A 61 -1.90 -20.35 -4.32
C GLU A 61 -0.45 -19.98 -3.96
N LEU A 62 0.02 -18.79 -4.31
CA LEU A 62 1.36 -18.30 -3.95
C LEU A 62 1.55 -18.26 -2.44
N TYR A 63 0.57 -17.72 -1.71
CA TYR A 63 0.57 -17.67 -0.26
C TYR A 63 0.69 -19.08 0.36
N ASN A 64 -0.18 -20.01 -0.04
CA ASN A 64 -0.17 -21.39 0.48
C ASN A 64 1.14 -22.13 0.14
N ARG A 65 1.65 -21.95 -1.07
CA ARG A 65 2.93 -22.52 -1.52
C ARG A 65 4.10 -21.99 -0.68
N PHE A 66 4.11 -20.70 -0.41
CA PHE A 66 5.12 -20.08 0.46
C PHE A 66 5.08 -20.68 1.87
N VAL A 67 3.90 -20.78 2.49
CA VAL A 67 3.75 -21.39 3.82
C VAL A 67 4.28 -22.82 3.85
N VAL A 68 3.92 -23.64 2.86
CA VAL A 68 4.40 -25.03 2.78
C VAL A 68 5.92 -25.09 2.63
N ASN A 69 6.50 -24.27 1.74
CA ASN A 69 7.94 -24.26 1.49
C ASN A 69 8.74 -23.76 2.70
N LEU A 70 8.18 -22.83 3.47
CA LEU A 70 8.83 -22.27 4.66
C LEU A 70 9.04 -23.33 5.76
N GLN A 71 8.20 -24.37 5.81
CA GLN A 71 8.30 -25.45 6.81
C GLN A 71 9.68 -26.13 6.81
N GLN A 72 10.30 -26.27 5.64
CA GLN A 72 11.61 -26.88 5.50
C GLN A 72 12.75 -26.10 6.17
N THR A 73 12.50 -24.81 6.49
CA THR A 73 13.49 -23.96 7.18
C THR A 73 13.45 -24.08 8.70
N GLY A 74 12.36 -24.63 9.25
CA GLY A 74 12.06 -24.61 10.69
C GLY A 74 11.66 -23.24 11.22
N CYS A 75 11.51 -22.25 10.33
CA CYS A 75 11.11 -20.89 10.66
C CYS A 75 9.61 -20.84 11.01
N HIS A 76 9.24 -20.11 12.07
CA HIS A 76 7.85 -19.84 12.42
C HIS A 76 7.31 -18.68 11.57
N LEU A 77 6.11 -18.82 11.02
CA LEU A 77 5.46 -17.72 10.32
C LEU A 77 4.36 -17.12 11.19
N VAL A 78 4.40 -15.80 11.39
CA VAL A 78 3.34 -15.04 12.04
C VAL A 78 2.73 -14.07 11.04
N ILE A 79 1.43 -14.16 10.87
CA ILE A 79 0.65 -13.31 9.99
C ILE A 79 -0.37 -12.55 10.83
N VAL A 80 -0.30 -11.23 10.83
CA VAL A 80 -1.36 -10.37 11.37
C VAL A 80 -2.09 -9.69 10.24
N ALA A 81 -3.40 -9.51 10.34
CA ALA A 81 -4.19 -8.88 9.30
C ALA A 81 -3.94 -7.38 9.23
N GLY A 82 -3.91 -6.84 8.01
CA GLY A 82 -4.01 -5.41 7.73
C GLY A 82 -5.44 -4.96 7.43
N ASN A 83 -5.57 -3.75 6.89
CA ASN A 83 -6.89 -3.17 6.57
C ASN A 83 -7.47 -3.71 5.24
N HIS A 84 -6.63 -4.19 4.32
CA HIS A 84 -7.05 -4.83 3.07
C HIS A 84 -7.51 -6.27 3.28
N ASP A 85 -7.04 -6.92 4.33
CA ASP A 85 -7.30 -8.33 4.57
C ASP A 85 -8.73 -8.60 5.08
N SER A 86 -9.34 -9.65 4.55
CA SER A 86 -10.60 -10.18 5.08
C SER A 86 -10.34 -11.15 6.23
N VAL A 87 -10.99 -10.92 7.36
CA VAL A 87 -10.94 -11.82 8.52
C VAL A 87 -11.37 -13.24 8.14
N ALA A 88 -12.43 -13.36 7.33
CA ALA A 88 -12.95 -14.64 6.87
C ALA A 88 -11.93 -15.38 5.99
N THR A 89 -11.35 -14.68 5.02
CA THR A 89 -10.36 -15.25 4.09
C THR A 89 -9.10 -15.73 4.81
N LEU A 90 -8.55 -14.92 5.74
CA LEU A 90 -7.36 -15.33 6.50
C LEU A 90 -7.65 -16.49 7.46
N ASN A 91 -8.85 -16.53 8.06
CA ASN A 91 -9.25 -17.62 8.97
C ASN A 91 -9.65 -18.92 8.23
N GLU A 92 -9.91 -18.90 6.93
CA GLU A 92 -10.35 -20.06 6.14
C GLU A 92 -9.43 -21.28 6.34
N SER A 93 -8.11 -21.06 6.36
CA SER A 93 -7.10 -22.11 6.50
C SER A 93 -6.36 -22.05 7.84
N ARG A 94 -6.75 -21.20 8.79
CA ARG A 94 -5.99 -20.95 10.04
C ARG A 94 -5.63 -22.22 10.79
N ASP A 95 -6.58 -23.13 10.97
CA ASP A 95 -6.37 -24.35 11.76
C ASP A 95 -5.41 -25.32 11.04
N ILE A 96 -5.45 -25.37 9.71
CA ILE A 96 -4.51 -26.16 8.90
C ILE A 96 -3.11 -25.52 8.98
N LEU A 97 -3.03 -24.21 8.88
CA LEU A 97 -1.76 -23.47 8.92
C LEU A 97 -1.06 -23.60 10.28
N ALA A 98 -1.82 -23.77 11.37
CA ALA A 98 -1.24 -24.02 12.69
C ALA A 98 -0.40 -25.30 12.73
N PHE A 99 -0.77 -26.36 12.00
CA PHE A 99 0.04 -27.57 11.85
C PHE A 99 1.31 -27.34 11.02
N LEU A 100 1.34 -26.26 10.25
CA LEU A 100 2.47 -25.83 9.44
C LEU A 100 3.28 -24.71 10.13
N ASN A 101 3.42 -24.76 11.44
CA ASN A 101 4.19 -23.79 12.24
C ASN A 101 3.88 -22.31 11.85
N THR A 102 2.58 -22.03 11.57
CA THR A 102 2.10 -20.72 11.12
C THR A 102 0.99 -20.24 12.03
N THR A 103 1.15 -19.04 12.59
CA THR A 103 0.14 -18.35 13.39
C THR A 103 -0.56 -17.30 12.54
N VAL A 104 -1.88 -17.33 12.44
CA VAL A 104 -2.70 -16.34 11.74
C VAL A 104 -3.57 -15.59 12.73
N VAL A 105 -3.44 -14.27 12.76
CA VAL A 105 -4.18 -13.35 13.64
C VAL A 105 -4.94 -12.34 12.79
N ALA A 106 -6.19 -12.69 12.48
CA ALA A 106 -7.01 -11.90 11.56
C ALA A 106 -7.83 -10.78 12.24
N SER A 107 -7.99 -10.81 13.58
CA SER A 107 -8.77 -9.84 14.34
C SER A 107 -8.18 -9.62 15.74
N ALA A 108 -8.61 -8.57 16.44
CA ALA A 108 -8.27 -8.34 17.83
C ALA A 108 -8.72 -9.50 18.77
N GLY A 109 -8.15 -9.56 19.96
CA GLY A 109 -8.51 -10.52 21.01
C GLY A 109 -7.60 -11.75 21.13
N HIS A 110 -6.54 -11.84 20.32
CA HIS A 110 -5.53 -12.87 20.50
C HIS A 110 -4.59 -12.53 21.66
N ALA A 111 -4.34 -13.53 22.52
CA ALA A 111 -3.38 -13.38 23.61
C ALA A 111 -1.94 -13.38 23.10
N PRO A 112 -1.00 -12.75 23.84
CA PRO A 112 0.42 -12.89 23.58
C PRO A 112 0.87 -14.34 23.58
N GLN A 113 1.90 -14.65 22.76
CA GLN A 113 2.40 -16.02 22.60
C GLN A 113 3.93 -16.07 22.62
N ILE A 114 4.48 -17.20 23.05
CA ILE A 114 5.92 -17.43 23.00
C ILE A 114 6.28 -17.86 21.58
N LEU A 115 7.14 -17.09 20.91
CA LEU A 115 7.86 -17.51 19.71
C LEU A 115 9.05 -18.34 20.10
N LYS A 116 9.18 -19.53 19.50
CA LYS A 116 10.30 -20.40 19.69
C LYS A 116 11.38 -20.14 18.64
N LYS A 117 12.64 -20.35 19.03
CA LYS A 117 13.74 -20.47 18.07
C LYS A 117 13.63 -21.78 17.32
N ARG A 118 14.39 -21.94 16.24
CA ARG A 118 14.45 -23.18 15.45
C ARG A 118 14.90 -24.40 16.28
N ASP A 119 15.64 -24.18 17.36
CA ASP A 119 16.03 -25.24 18.32
C ASP A 119 14.90 -25.64 19.31
N GLY A 120 13.74 -25.01 19.20
CA GLY A 120 12.58 -25.24 20.06
C GLY A 120 12.58 -24.47 21.38
N THR A 121 13.67 -23.75 21.71
CA THR A 121 13.73 -22.95 22.95
C THR A 121 12.95 -21.65 22.82
N PRO A 122 12.41 -21.09 23.93
CA PRO A 122 11.78 -19.77 23.94
C PRO A 122 12.72 -18.69 23.38
N GLY A 123 12.22 -17.86 22.44
CA GLY A 123 13.02 -16.85 21.76
C GLY A 123 12.55 -15.42 21.99
N ALA A 124 11.23 -15.21 22.04
CA ALA A 124 10.57 -13.92 22.31
C ALA A 124 9.15 -14.14 22.79
N VAL A 125 8.54 -13.12 23.38
CA VAL A 125 7.09 -13.04 23.54
C VAL A 125 6.54 -12.08 22.52
N LEU A 126 5.56 -12.49 21.75
CA LEU A 126 4.90 -11.70 20.72
C LEU A 126 3.52 -11.25 21.17
N CYS A 127 3.24 -9.95 21.09
CA CYS A 127 1.92 -9.35 21.07
C CYS A 127 1.45 -9.25 19.61
N PRO A 128 0.66 -10.20 19.10
CA PRO A 128 0.30 -10.24 17.69
C PRO A 128 -0.92 -9.34 17.42
N ILE A 129 -0.68 -8.04 17.28
CA ILE A 129 -1.71 -7.01 17.14
C ILE A 129 -1.96 -6.76 15.65
N PRO A 130 -3.14 -7.12 15.10
CA PRO A 130 -3.51 -6.84 13.72
C PRO A 130 -4.02 -5.40 13.55
N PHE A 131 -4.50 -5.05 12.36
CA PHE A 131 -5.30 -3.85 12.15
C PHE A 131 -6.51 -3.86 13.10
N LEU A 132 -6.55 -2.89 14.02
CA LEU A 132 -7.60 -2.75 15.00
C LEU A 132 -8.80 -2.00 14.40
N ARG A 133 -9.83 -2.73 14.02
CA ARG A 133 -11.07 -2.13 13.53
C ARG A 133 -11.80 -1.45 14.68
N PRO A 134 -12.30 -0.21 14.52
CA PRO A 134 -13.00 0.49 15.60
C PRO A 134 -14.11 -0.35 16.27
N ARG A 135 -14.87 -1.10 15.48
CA ARG A 135 -15.95 -1.97 15.99
C ARG A 135 -15.49 -3.11 16.92
N ASP A 136 -14.19 -3.49 16.82
CA ASP A 136 -13.64 -4.61 17.59
C ASP A 136 -13.11 -4.15 18.96
N ILE A 137 -12.85 -2.82 19.13
CA ILE A 137 -12.20 -2.26 20.32
C ILE A 137 -12.98 -1.12 20.98
N VAL A 138 -13.96 -0.50 20.30
CA VAL A 138 -14.77 0.61 20.83
C VAL A 138 -16.23 0.22 20.90
N GLN A 139 -16.84 0.42 22.07
CA GLN A 139 -18.29 0.33 22.19
C GLN A 139 -18.95 1.60 21.64
N SER A 140 -19.94 1.43 20.76
CA SER A 140 -20.65 2.54 20.15
C SER A 140 -21.44 3.31 21.22
N GLN A 141 -21.21 4.62 21.32
CA GLN A 141 -21.95 5.53 22.18
C GLN A 141 -22.67 6.57 21.32
N ALA A 142 -23.97 6.71 21.55
CA ALA A 142 -24.77 7.72 20.87
C ALA A 142 -24.45 9.13 21.39
N GLY A 143 -24.50 10.15 20.53
CA GLY A 143 -24.38 11.55 20.92
C GLY A 143 -22.94 12.12 20.97
N LEU A 144 -21.89 11.32 20.69
CA LEU A 144 -20.52 11.83 20.66
C LEU A 144 -20.25 12.65 19.41
N SER A 145 -19.56 13.78 19.59
CA SER A 145 -18.98 14.58 18.51
C SER A 145 -17.86 13.82 17.78
N GLY A 146 -17.45 14.29 16.59
CA GLY A 146 -16.33 13.72 15.83
C GLY A 146 -15.01 13.72 16.65
N ALA A 147 -14.72 14.80 17.37
CA ALA A 147 -13.52 14.91 18.21
C ALA A 147 -13.53 13.91 19.39
N GLU A 148 -14.66 13.73 20.06
CA GLU A 148 -14.80 12.76 21.14
C GLU A 148 -14.65 11.32 20.62
N LYS A 149 -15.22 10.99 19.44
CA LYS A 149 -15.03 9.67 18.82
C LYS A 149 -13.57 9.40 18.49
N GLN A 150 -12.86 10.42 17.99
CA GLN A 150 -11.41 10.33 17.70
C GLN A 150 -10.62 10.04 18.96
N GLN A 151 -10.88 10.79 20.04
CA GLN A 151 -10.21 10.61 21.33
C GLN A 151 -10.50 9.22 21.95
N HIS A 152 -11.74 8.76 21.87
CA HIS A 152 -12.12 7.43 22.35
C HIS A 152 -11.42 6.31 21.56
N LEU A 153 -11.33 6.44 20.23
CA LEU A 153 -10.61 5.47 19.41
C LEU A 153 -9.12 5.45 19.73
N LEU A 154 -8.50 6.63 19.85
CA LEU A 154 -7.09 6.76 20.24
C LEU A 154 -6.81 6.10 21.58
N GLN A 155 -7.67 6.35 22.58
CA GLN A 155 -7.55 5.76 23.91
C GLN A 155 -7.72 4.24 23.86
N ALA A 156 -8.73 3.73 23.13
CA ALA A 156 -8.98 2.30 23.01
C ALA A 156 -7.80 1.55 22.33
N ILE A 157 -7.18 2.14 21.30
CA ILE A 157 -5.97 1.58 20.68
C ILE A 157 -4.82 1.58 21.69
N THR A 158 -4.61 2.69 22.41
CA THR A 158 -3.57 2.81 23.42
C THR A 158 -3.74 1.75 24.51
N ASP A 159 -4.93 1.64 25.08
CA ASP A 159 -5.25 0.67 26.14
C ASP A 159 -5.05 -0.77 25.65
N TYR A 160 -5.44 -1.07 24.41
CA TYR A 160 -5.25 -2.40 23.83
C TYR A 160 -3.76 -2.77 23.70
N TYR A 161 -2.91 -1.86 23.23
CA TYR A 161 -1.45 -2.08 23.16
C TYR A 161 -0.83 -2.28 24.54
N HIS A 162 -1.22 -1.45 25.52
CA HIS A 162 -0.70 -1.56 26.89
C HIS A 162 -1.16 -2.83 27.58
N GLN A 163 -2.41 -3.26 27.39
CA GLN A 163 -2.91 -4.53 27.94
C GLN A 163 -2.16 -5.72 27.35
N GLN A 164 -2.00 -5.75 26.01
CA GLN A 164 -1.23 -6.80 25.34
C GLN A 164 0.22 -6.87 25.85
N HIS A 165 0.85 -5.73 26.06
CA HIS A 165 2.21 -5.67 26.61
C HIS A 165 2.27 -6.16 28.06
N ALA A 166 1.30 -5.79 28.90
CA ALA A 166 1.23 -6.26 30.30
C ALA A 166 1.06 -7.78 30.37
N ASP A 167 0.17 -8.34 29.54
CA ASP A 167 -0.05 -9.79 29.44
C ASP A 167 1.20 -10.51 28.91
N ALA A 168 1.92 -9.91 27.94
CA ALA A 168 3.19 -10.43 27.44
C ALA A 168 4.28 -10.44 28.52
N CYS A 169 4.39 -9.39 29.33
CA CYS A 169 5.31 -9.34 30.44
C CYS A 169 4.99 -10.40 31.50
N ALA A 170 3.71 -10.62 31.79
CA ALA A 170 3.27 -11.69 32.67
C ALA A 170 3.62 -13.07 32.12
N LEU A 171 3.40 -13.30 30.81
CA LEU A 171 3.77 -14.57 30.14
C LEU A 171 5.27 -14.78 30.08
N ARG A 172 6.07 -13.72 29.89
CA ARG A 172 7.54 -13.76 29.90
C ARG A 172 8.11 -14.18 31.24
N GLY A 173 7.53 -13.69 32.33
CA GLY A 173 8.08 -13.87 33.68
C GLY A 173 9.54 -13.41 33.76
N ASP A 174 10.39 -14.21 34.38
CA ASP A 174 11.83 -13.92 34.58
C ASP A 174 12.71 -14.39 33.38
N GLN A 175 12.11 -14.85 32.28
CA GLN A 175 12.88 -15.31 31.13
C GLN A 175 13.57 -14.12 30.43
N PRO A 176 14.88 -14.23 30.08
CA PRO A 176 15.63 -13.17 29.41
C PRO A 176 15.35 -13.16 27.90
N ILE A 177 14.07 -13.03 27.51
CA ILE A 177 13.60 -12.96 26.12
C ILE A 177 12.88 -11.63 25.86
N PRO A 178 12.95 -11.05 24.65
CA PRO A 178 12.34 -9.77 24.33
C PRO A 178 10.81 -9.89 24.22
N VAL A 179 10.13 -8.75 24.42
CA VAL A 179 8.72 -8.56 24.08
C VAL A 179 8.65 -7.80 22.74
N ILE A 180 7.95 -8.38 21.78
CA ILE A 180 7.76 -7.83 20.44
C ILE A 180 6.28 -7.55 20.24
N ALA A 181 5.94 -6.37 19.74
CA ALA A 181 4.58 -6.07 19.33
C ALA A 181 4.50 -5.90 17.80
N THR A 182 3.33 -6.15 17.25
CA THR A 182 3.01 -5.83 15.86
C THR A 182 1.98 -4.71 15.79
N GLY A 183 1.77 -4.16 14.59
CA GLY A 183 0.70 -3.22 14.34
C GLY A 183 0.54 -2.92 12.86
N HIS A 184 -0.68 -2.52 12.50
CA HIS A 184 -0.97 -2.10 11.13
C HIS A 184 -1.80 -0.81 11.20
N LEU A 185 -1.13 0.34 11.21
CA LEU A 185 -1.72 1.66 11.41
C LEU A 185 -0.78 2.79 10.98
N THR A 186 -1.32 3.99 10.77
CA THR A 186 -0.53 5.20 10.52
C THR A 186 -0.05 5.80 11.83
N THR A 187 1.25 6.16 11.92
CA THR A 187 1.81 6.93 13.04
C THR A 187 2.04 8.39 12.68
N VAL A 188 2.02 9.27 13.70
CA VAL A 188 2.30 10.71 13.51
C VAL A 188 3.69 10.92 12.90
N GLY A 189 3.76 11.74 11.85
CA GLY A 189 5.02 12.05 11.16
C GLY A 189 5.50 10.98 10.18
N ALA A 190 4.75 9.90 9.95
CA ALA A 190 5.07 8.92 8.93
C ALA A 190 4.91 9.50 7.51
N SER A 191 5.89 9.23 6.64
CA SER A 191 5.84 9.59 5.22
C SER A 191 5.07 8.53 4.44
N LYS A 192 3.92 8.92 3.87
CA LYS A 192 3.04 8.05 3.07
C LYS A 192 3.43 8.09 1.58
N SER A 193 3.04 7.07 0.82
CA SER A 193 2.99 7.04 -0.65
C SER A 193 1.55 7.19 -1.14
N ASP A 194 1.37 7.40 -2.45
CA ASP A 194 0.03 7.55 -3.06
C ASP A 194 -0.82 6.27 -2.95
N ALA A 195 -0.18 5.11 -2.75
CA ALA A 195 -0.86 3.82 -2.61
C ALA A 195 -1.42 3.56 -1.19
N VAL A 196 -1.02 4.36 -0.17
CA VAL A 196 -1.48 4.18 1.22
C VAL A 196 -2.90 4.71 1.37
N ARG A 197 -3.84 3.84 1.76
CA ARG A 197 -5.23 4.23 2.03
C ARG A 197 -5.40 4.84 3.42
N GLU A 198 -6.33 5.77 3.56
CA GLU A 198 -6.76 6.22 4.88
C GLU A 198 -7.62 5.12 5.55
N ILE A 199 -7.22 4.70 6.77
CA ILE A 199 -7.85 3.57 7.47
C ILE A 199 -8.90 3.98 8.50
N TYR A 200 -8.80 5.18 9.05
CA TYR A 200 -9.74 5.70 10.04
C TYR A 200 -10.44 6.95 9.52
N ILE A 201 -11.26 6.80 8.47
CA ILE A 201 -11.94 7.90 7.79
C ILE A 201 -12.68 8.79 8.79
N GLY A 202 -12.26 10.05 8.88
CA GLY A 202 -12.91 11.10 9.66
C GLY A 202 -12.76 11.00 11.18
N THR A 203 -11.93 10.07 11.72
CA THR A 203 -11.81 9.88 13.18
C THR A 203 -10.39 9.93 13.73
N LEU A 204 -9.41 9.30 13.08
CA LEU A 204 -8.02 9.27 13.56
C LEU A 204 -7.06 9.30 12.36
N ASP A 205 -6.31 10.38 12.20
CA ASP A 205 -5.36 10.50 11.09
C ASP A 205 -4.06 9.72 11.34
N ALA A 206 -3.57 9.73 12.59
CA ALA A 206 -2.33 9.07 12.96
C ALA A 206 -2.24 8.79 14.47
N PHE A 207 -1.59 7.67 14.82
CA PHE A 207 -1.34 7.26 16.22
C PHE A 207 -0.02 7.87 16.71
N PRO A 208 -0.01 8.53 17.90
CA PRO A 208 1.22 9.10 18.44
C PRO A 208 2.20 8.01 18.89
N ALA A 209 3.47 8.11 18.47
CA ALA A 209 4.51 7.12 18.79
C ALA A 209 4.71 6.91 20.31
N GLN A 210 4.55 7.97 21.11
CA GLN A 210 4.67 7.90 22.57
C GLN A 210 3.57 7.11 23.27
N ASN A 211 2.49 6.77 22.58
CA ASN A 211 1.41 5.96 23.12
C ASN A 211 1.68 4.45 23.01
N PHE A 212 2.73 4.04 22.29
CA PHE A 212 3.13 2.64 22.30
C PHE A 212 3.72 2.22 23.66
N PRO A 213 3.49 0.96 24.10
CA PRO A 213 4.13 0.44 25.29
C PRO A 213 5.65 0.24 25.08
N PRO A 214 6.43 0.10 26.16
CA PRO A 214 7.88 -0.08 26.10
C PRO A 214 8.27 -1.52 25.69
N ALA A 215 7.83 -1.94 24.50
CA ALA A 215 8.25 -3.21 23.90
C ALA A 215 9.69 -3.12 23.38
N ASP A 216 10.41 -4.25 23.32
CA ASP A 216 11.78 -4.29 22.81
C ASP A 216 11.85 -4.08 21.28
N TYR A 217 10.79 -4.39 20.55
CA TYR A 217 10.61 -4.08 19.13
C TYR A 217 9.13 -3.98 18.75
N ILE A 218 8.79 -3.03 17.88
CA ILE A 218 7.44 -2.87 17.35
C ILE A 218 7.49 -2.93 15.82
N ALA A 219 6.95 -4.00 15.27
CA ALA A 219 6.89 -4.28 13.85
C ALA A 219 5.60 -3.69 13.24
N LEU A 220 5.71 -2.62 12.48
CA LEU A 220 4.58 -1.91 11.88
C LEU A 220 4.45 -2.17 10.38
N GLY A 221 3.22 -2.29 9.89
CA GLY A 221 2.81 -2.26 8.51
C GLY A 221 1.87 -1.09 8.20
N HIS A 222 1.33 -1.04 6.98
CA HIS A 222 0.47 -0.02 6.41
C HIS A 222 1.21 1.11 5.66
N ILE A 223 2.40 1.48 6.07
CA ILE A 223 3.18 2.53 5.40
C ILE A 223 4.21 1.86 4.49
N HIS A 224 4.09 2.07 3.18
CA HIS A 224 4.87 1.38 2.15
C HIS A 224 6.34 1.84 2.03
N ARG A 225 6.76 2.80 2.86
CA ARG A 225 8.15 3.29 2.96
C ARG A 225 8.78 2.83 4.26
N ALA A 226 9.93 2.17 4.15
CA ALA A 226 10.72 1.80 5.32
C ALA A 226 11.16 3.06 6.08
N GLN A 227 10.86 3.13 7.37
CA GLN A 227 11.19 4.29 8.20
C GLN A 227 11.16 3.98 9.70
N ILE A 228 11.91 4.76 10.45
CA ILE A 228 11.89 4.80 11.91
C ILE A 228 10.77 5.73 12.36
N VAL A 229 10.06 5.36 13.42
CA VAL A 229 8.94 6.13 13.97
C VAL A 229 9.39 6.93 15.18
N GLY A 230 9.09 8.24 15.17
CA GLY A 230 9.35 9.12 16.31
C GLY A 230 10.81 9.14 16.80
N GLY A 231 11.78 8.84 15.93
CA GLY A 231 13.19 8.74 16.29
C GLY A 231 13.54 7.50 17.14
N SER A 232 12.60 6.56 17.33
CA SER A 232 12.78 5.37 18.16
C SER A 232 13.25 4.19 17.31
N GLU A 233 14.51 3.78 17.45
CA GLU A 233 15.16 2.71 16.69
C GLU A 233 14.40 1.36 16.67
N HIS A 234 13.63 1.10 17.73
CA HIS A 234 12.86 -0.13 17.92
C HIS A 234 11.41 -0.09 17.38
N ILE A 235 10.95 1.06 16.87
CA ILE A 235 9.61 1.21 16.27
C ILE A 235 9.79 1.48 14.78
N ARG A 236 9.44 0.53 13.92
CA ARG A 236 9.75 0.62 12.49
C ARG A 236 8.64 0.15 11.58
N TYR A 237 8.53 0.83 10.46
CA TYR A 237 7.93 0.30 9.24
C TYR A 237 9.01 -0.32 8.37
N CYS A 238 8.80 -1.53 7.89
CA CYS A 238 9.69 -2.16 6.90
C CYS A 238 9.38 -1.70 5.47
N GLY A 239 8.17 -1.17 5.25
CA GLY A 239 7.65 -0.84 3.93
C GLY A 239 7.09 -2.05 3.18
N SER A 240 6.49 -1.81 2.02
CA SER A 240 6.10 -2.87 1.09
C SER A 240 7.32 -3.45 0.38
N PRO A 241 7.34 -4.76 0.07
CA PRO A 241 8.46 -5.40 -0.63
C PRO A 241 8.53 -5.04 -2.12
N LEU A 242 7.42 -4.58 -2.70
CA LEU A 242 7.33 -4.13 -4.09
C LEU A 242 6.83 -2.68 -4.12
N SER A 243 7.16 -1.92 -5.17
CA SER A 243 6.59 -0.59 -5.38
C SER A 243 5.12 -0.73 -5.74
N LEU A 244 4.22 -0.20 -4.93
CA LEU A 244 2.76 -0.31 -5.11
C LEU A 244 2.18 0.84 -5.95
N SER A 245 2.98 1.87 -6.22
CA SER A 245 2.65 3.01 -7.07
C SER A 245 3.91 3.61 -7.69
N PHE A 246 3.75 4.41 -8.75
CA PHE A 246 4.89 5.04 -9.42
C PHE A 246 5.65 6.07 -8.58
N ASP A 247 5.03 6.66 -7.54
CA ASP A 247 5.72 7.58 -6.62
C ASP A 247 6.72 6.87 -5.69
N GLU A 248 6.69 5.54 -5.65
CA GLU A 248 7.64 4.70 -4.94
C GLU A 248 8.82 4.25 -5.83
N THR A 249 8.75 4.50 -7.14
CA THR A 249 9.77 4.11 -8.12
C THR A 249 11.14 4.73 -7.78
N GLY A 250 12.20 3.94 -7.96
CA GLY A 250 13.58 4.36 -7.69
C GLY A 250 13.95 4.39 -6.21
N LYS A 251 13.04 3.99 -5.30
CA LYS A 251 13.34 3.80 -3.89
C LYS A 251 13.55 2.32 -3.60
N ALA A 252 14.62 1.99 -2.88
CA ALA A 252 14.90 0.63 -2.47
C ALA A 252 13.74 0.09 -1.61
N LYS A 253 13.27 -1.10 -1.95
CA LYS A 253 12.31 -1.86 -1.15
C LYS A 253 13.03 -2.84 -0.27
N SER A 254 12.50 -3.09 0.94
CA SER A 254 13.26 -3.84 1.93
C SER A 254 12.38 -4.64 2.88
N VAL A 255 13.03 -5.58 3.57
CA VAL A 255 12.57 -6.20 4.80
C VAL A 255 13.60 -5.93 5.90
N HIS A 256 13.22 -6.09 7.17
CA HIS A 256 14.17 -5.92 8.28
C HIS A 256 14.54 -7.27 8.90
N LEU A 257 15.84 -7.53 9.00
CA LEU A 257 16.39 -8.60 9.82
C LEU A 257 16.66 -8.02 11.22
N VAL A 258 15.88 -8.48 12.19
CA VAL A 258 15.92 -8.00 13.57
C VAL A 258 16.59 -9.06 14.44
N SER A 259 17.65 -8.70 15.12
CA SER A 259 18.45 -9.61 15.95
C SER A 259 18.32 -9.24 17.43
N PHE A 260 18.06 -10.25 18.27
CA PHE A 260 17.99 -10.12 19.72
C PHE A 260 19.02 -11.00 20.41
N SER A 261 19.56 -10.50 21.51
CA SER A 261 20.44 -11.24 22.42
C SER A 261 20.17 -10.81 23.85
N GLU A 262 20.12 -11.77 24.78
CA GLU A 262 19.92 -11.53 26.21
C GLU A 262 18.66 -10.68 26.49
N GLY A 263 17.57 -10.97 25.77
CA GLY A 263 16.30 -10.26 25.92
C GLY A 263 16.26 -8.83 25.36
N LYS A 264 17.28 -8.38 24.64
CA LYS A 264 17.38 -7.00 24.14
C LYS A 264 17.57 -6.96 22.62
N LEU A 265 17.06 -5.91 21.99
CA LEU A 265 17.35 -5.58 20.60
C LEU A 265 18.85 -5.32 20.43
N ARG A 266 19.49 -6.00 19.49
CA ARG A 266 20.92 -5.87 19.18
C ARG A 266 21.14 -5.10 17.88
N ALA A 267 20.41 -5.45 16.85
CA ALA A 267 20.53 -4.82 15.54
C ALA A 267 19.23 -4.94 14.73
N VAL A 268 18.99 -3.97 13.87
CA VAL A 268 18.02 -4.03 12.79
C VAL A 268 18.78 -3.77 11.49
N GLU A 269 18.92 -4.80 10.69
CA GLU A 269 19.56 -4.75 9.38
C GLU A 269 18.49 -4.65 8.31
N THR A 270 18.67 -3.72 7.36
CA THR A 270 17.76 -3.55 6.23
C THR A 270 18.26 -4.39 5.06
N LEU A 271 17.50 -5.38 4.64
CA LEU A 271 17.80 -6.23 3.51
C LEU A 271 16.98 -5.77 2.31
N GLU A 272 17.66 -5.37 1.23
CA GLU A 272 17.00 -4.90 0.02
C GLU A 272 16.36 -6.06 -0.76
N VAL A 273 15.11 -5.85 -1.18
CA VAL A 273 14.38 -6.79 -2.05
C VAL A 273 14.83 -6.56 -3.51
N PRO A 274 15.24 -7.59 -4.25
CA PRO A 274 15.63 -7.45 -5.64
C PRO A 274 14.49 -6.93 -6.51
N VAL A 275 14.79 -5.96 -7.37
CA VAL A 275 13.83 -5.44 -8.35
C VAL A 275 13.72 -6.43 -9.51
N THR A 276 12.54 -7.06 -9.66
CA THR A 276 12.26 -8.02 -10.73
C THR A 276 11.49 -7.40 -11.90
N GLN A 277 10.76 -6.32 -11.65
CA GLN A 277 10.06 -5.53 -12.67
C GLN A 277 10.54 -4.09 -12.61
N PRO A 278 11.37 -3.64 -13.57
CA PRO A 278 11.84 -2.27 -13.60
C PRO A 278 10.71 -1.29 -13.91
N GLN A 279 10.74 -0.15 -13.25
CA GLN A 279 9.77 0.92 -13.40
C GLN A 279 10.50 2.26 -13.54
N ALA A 280 9.93 3.21 -14.30
CA ALA A 280 10.46 4.55 -14.41
C ALA A 280 9.34 5.58 -14.58
N VAL A 281 9.60 6.80 -14.10
CA VAL A 281 8.75 7.97 -14.31
C VAL A 281 9.49 8.96 -15.18
N LEU A 282 8.93 9.29 -16.34
CA LEU A 282 9.47 10.30 -17.26
C LEU A 282 8.66 11.58 -17.13
N LYS A 283 9.34 12.73 -17.10
CA LYS A 283 8.69 14.04 -16.96
C LYS A 283 9.21 15.02 -17.98
N GLY A 284 8.32 15.78 -18.59
CA GLY A 284 8.70 16.85 -19.49
C GLY A 284 7.71 17.08 -20.63
N ASP A 285 8.16 17.90 -21.59
CA ASP A 285 7.55 17.99 -22.91
C ASP A 285 7.98 16.80 -23.79
N LEU A 286 7.52 16.76 -25.03
CA LEU A 286 7.78 15.64 -25.93
C LEU A 286 9.28 15.44 -26.21
N ASP A 287 10.03 16.54 -26.36
CA ASP A 287 11.47 16.50 -26.65
C ASP A 287 12.25 15.94 -25.45
N ALA A 288 11.93 16.41 -24.25
CA ALA A 288 12.53 15.90 -23.01
C ALA A 288 12.18 14.43 -22.75
N ILE A 289 10.95 14.00 -23.04
CA ILE A 289 10.53 12.59 -22.93
C ILE A 289 11.29 11.76 -23.96
N THR A 290 11.41 12.23 -25.21
CA THR A 290 12.16 11.55 -26.27
C THR A 290 13.63 11.36 -25.86
N ALA A 291 14.26 12.41 -25.34
CA ALA A 291 15.64 12.33 -24.85
C ALA A 291 15.81 11.32 -23.70
N GLN A 292 14.85 11.26 -22.78
CA GLN A 292 14.89 10.29 -21.68
C GLN A 292 14.67 8.85 -22.16
N LEU A 293 13.89 8.62 -23.22
CA LEU A 293 13.66 7.29 -23.80
C LEU A 293 14.91 6.71 -24.46
N GLU A 294 15.85 7.56 -24.93
CA GLU A 294 17.09 7.12 -25.59
C GLU A 294 17.94 6.16 -24.72
N GLN A 295 17.85 6.25 -23.38
CA GLN A 295 18.59 5.36 -22.47
C GLN A 295 18.26 3.86 -22.68
N TRP A 296 17.10 3.54 -23.25
CA TRP A 296 16.69 2.16 -23.52
C TRP A 296 16.84 1.74 -24.98
N ARG A 297 17.29 2.65 -25.86
CA ARG A 297 17.50 2.33 -27.28
C ARG A 297 18.58 1.26 -27.45
N GLY A 298 18.21 0.15 -28.06
CA GLY A 298 19.12 -0.99 -28.27
C GLY A 298 19.37 -1.84 -27.00
N ALA A 299 18.74 -1.54 -25.88
CA ALA A 299 18.80 -2.39 -24.70
C ALA A 299 17.95 -3.67 -24.91
N ALA A 300 18.46 -4.82 -24.42
CA ALA A 300 17.72 -6.07 -24.39
C ALA A 300 17.23 -6.34 -22.97
N LEU A 301 16.13 -5.70 -22.57
CA LEU A 301 15.55 -5.86 -21.25
C LEU A 301 14.38 -6.84 -21.27
N SER A 302 14.38 -7.79 -20.33
CA SER A 302 13.27 -8.70 -20.08
C SER A 302 13.13 -8.90 -18.56
N PRO A 303 12.02 -8.49 -17.96
CA PRO A 303 10.84 -7.84 -18.55
C PRO A 303 11.10 -6.40 -19.03
N PRO A 304 10.20 -5.84 -19.87
CA PRO A 304 10.29 -4.44 -20.31
C PRO A 304 10.06 -3.49 -19.12
N VAL A 305 10.60 -2.27 -19.20
CA VAL A 305 10.42 -1.24 -18.16
C VAL A 305 8.99 -0.70 -18.21
N TRP A 306 8.28 -0.70 -17.10
CA TRP A 306 6.98 -0.04 -16.99
C TRP A 306 7.14 1.47 -16.79
N LEU A 307 6.44 2.25 -17.60
CA LEU A 307 6.57 3.69 -17.64
C LEU A 307 5.29 4.41 -17.18
N ASP A 308 5.48 5.43 -16.32
CA ASP A 308 4.57 6.55 -16.10
C ASP A 308 5.15 7.79 -16.79
N ILE A 309 4.41 8.40 -17.71
CA ILE A 309 4.83 9.59 -18.46
C ILE A 309 4.01 10.79 -18.02
N GLU A 310 4.68 11.73 -17.37
CA GLU A 310 4.10 12.97 -16.85
C GLU A 310 4.41 14.14 -17.80
N ILE A 311 3.37 14.56 -18.52
CA ILE A 311 3.48 15.61 -19.55
C ILE A 311 3.33 16.97 -18.90
N THR A 312 4.24 17.91 -19.27
CA THR A 312 4.27 19.28 -18.77
C THR A 312 3.73 20.33 -19.76
N THR A 313 3.29 19.91 -20.95
CA THR A 313 2.72 20.80 -21.98
C THR A 313 1.20 20.86 -21.90
N ASP A 314 0.62 21.92 -22.48
CA ASP A 314 -0.84 22.12 -22.56
C ASP A 314 -1.48 21.41 -23.77
N ASP A 315 -0.71 20.64 -24.53
CA ASP A 315 -1.18 19.87 -25.69
C ASP A 315 -2.28 18.87 -25.34
N TYR A 316 -3.10 18.51 -26.33
CA TYR A 316 -4.16 17.50 -26.14
C TYR A 316 -3.57 16.15 -25.76
N LEU A 317 -4.02 15.62 -24.63
CA LEU A 317 -3.49 14.37 -24.07
C LEU A 317 -3.59 13.18 -25.05
N HIS A 318 -4.66 13.14 -25.85
CA HIS A 318 -4.88 12.09 -26.85
C HIS A 318 -3.84 12.09 -27.97
N ASP A 319 -3.43 13.27 -28.47
CA ASP A 319 -2.37 13.38 -29.48
C ASP A 319 -1.01 13.03 -28.90
N MET A 320 -0.77 13.39 -27.64
CA MET A 320 0.45 13.01 -26.92
C MET A 320 0.55 11.50 -26.71
N GLN A 321 -0.56 10.83 -26.37
CA GLN A 321 -0.57 9.36 -26.25
C GLN A 321 -0.13 8.67 -27.55
N ARG A 322 -0.65 9.11 -28.71
CA ARG A 322 -0.25 8.56 -30.01
C ARG A 322 1.22 8.80 -30.32
N LYS A 323 1.73 10.01 -30.05
CA LYS A 323 3.15 10.34 -30.27
C LYS A 323 4.06 9.49 -29.36
N ILE A 324 3.71 9.36 -28.09
CA ILE A 324 4.45 8.54 -27.12
C ILE A 324 4.44 7.07 -27.55
N GLN A 325 3.30 6.54 -27.98
CA GLN A 325 3.18 5.17 -28.46
C GLN A 325 4.13 4.92 -29.65
N ALA A 326 4.18 5.83 -30.63
CA ALA A 326 5.10 5.72 -31.75
C ALA A 326 6.58 5.80 -31.35
N LEU A 327 6.91 6.60 -30.32
CA LEU A 327 8.28 6.73 -29.80
C LEU A 327 8.74 5.49 -29.02
N THR A 328 7.81 4.71 -28.48
CA THR A 328 8.10 3.55 -27.61
C THR A 328 7.95 2.20 -28.31
N GLU A 329 7.47 2.15 -29.55
CA GLU A 329 7.12 0.92 -30.29
C GLU A 329 8.30 -0.05 -30.41
N ASP A 330 9.53 0.46 -30.65
CA ASP A 330 10.74 -0.36 -30.82
C ASP A 330 11.63 -0.41 -29.54
N LEU A 331 11.13 0.08 -28.39
CA LEU A 331 11.89 0.10 -27.16
C LEU A 331 11.44 -1.01 -26.19
N PRO A 332 12.33 -1.55 -25.36
CA PRO A 332 11.97 -2.53 -24.32
C PRO A 332 11.27 -1.85 -23.12
N VAL A 333 10.22 -1.11 -23.41
CA VAL A 333 9.43 -0.38 -22.42
C VAL A 333 7.94 -0.61 -22.66
N GLU A 334 7.15 -0.44 -21.62
CA GLU A 334 5.70 -0.53 -21.69
C GLU A 334 5.07 0.67 -20.95
N VAL A 335 4.37 1.51 -21.70
CA VAL A 335 3.73 2.70 -21.13
C VAL A 335 2.42 2.30 -20.46
N LEU A 336 2.37 2.38 -19.14
CA LEU A 336 1.18 2.06 -18.34
C LEU A 336 0.33 3.30 -18.05
N LEU A 337 0.95 4.46 -17.93
CA LEU A 337 0.27 5.69 -17.61
C LEU A 337 0.84 6.87 -18.42
N VAL A 338 -0.06 7.70 -18.94
CA VAL A 338 0.26 9.01 -19.52
C VAL A 338 -0.64 10.03 -18.86
N ARG A 339 -0.07 10.99 -18.15
CA ARG A 339 -0.81 11.97 -17.37
C ARG A 339 -0.22 13.37 -17.47
N ARG A 340 -1.02 14.39 -17.19
CA ARG A 340 -0.52 15.76 -17.01
C ARG A 340 0.15 15.90 -15.66
N SER A 341 1.13 16.79 -15.57
CA SER A 341 1.80 17.11 -14.30
C SER A 341 0.78 17.62 -13.25
N ARG A 342 1.10 17.40 -11.97
CA ARG A 342 0.25 17.84 -10.87
C ARG A 342 0.07 19.36 -10.88
N GLU A 343 1.13 20.11 -11.16
CA GLU A 343 1.11 21.57 -11.25
C GLU A 343 0.15 22.08 -12.34
N GLN A 344 0.10 21.39 -13.48
CA GLN A 344 -0.84 21.72 -14.54
C GLN A 344 -2.28 21.35 -14.20
N ARG A 345 -2.50 20.21 -13.55
CA ARG A 345 -3.83 19.84 -13.06
C ARG A 345 -4.35 20.87 -12.04
N GLU A 346 -3.53 21.32 -11.12
CA GLU A 346 -3.87 22.36 -10.15
C GLU A 346 -4.14 23.71 -10.83
N LYS A 347 -3.35 24.11 -11.84
CA LYS A 347 -3.61 25.32 -12.63
C LYS A 347 -4.94 25.25 -13.38
N ILE A 348 -5.25 24.08 -13.99
CA ILE A 348 -6.52 23.88 -14.70
C ILE A 348 -7.69 23.92 -13.70
N LEU A 349 -7.57 23.26 -12.53
CA LEU A 349 -8.58 23.32 -11.48
C LEU A 349 -8.76 24.73 -10.91
N LEU A 350 -7.68 25.48 -10.70
CA LEU A 350 -7.73 26.87 -10.22
C LEU A 350 -8.29 27.82 -11.28
N SER A 351 -8.05 27.57 -12.58
CA SER A 351 -8.69 28.33 -13.66
C SER A 351 -10.16 27.99 -13.82
N ALA A 352 -10.54 26.73 -13.60
CA ALA A 352 -11.94 26.28 -13.59
C ALA A 352 -12.70 26.76 -12.33
N GLN A 353 -12.01 26.95 -11.19
CA GLN A 353 -12.63 27.47 -9.95
C GLN A 353 -12.90 28.97 -9.97
N ARG A 354 -12.38 29.73 -10.94
CA ARG A 354 -12.72 31.16 -11.10
C ARG A 354 -14.10 31.40 -11.68
N GLU A 355 -14.75 30.37 -12.25
CA GLU A 355 -16.13 30.41 -12.70
C GLU A 355 -16.80 29.11 -12.26
N THR A 356 -17.70 29.17 -11.31
CA THR A 356 -18.49 27.98 -10.92
C THR A 356 -19.42 27.60 -12.06
N LEU A 357 -19.51 26.28 -12.38
CA LEU A 357 -20.43 25.74 -13.38
C LEU A 357 -21.89 26.19 -13.15
N SER A 358 -22.24 26.58 -11.91
CA SER A 358 -23.56 27.13 -11.54
C SER A 358 -23.78 28.58 -12.02
N GLU A 359 -22.74 29.28 -12.49
CA GLU A 359 -22.84 30.66 -13.02
C GLU A 359 -22.86 30.69 -14.55
N LEU A 360 -22.56 29.57 -15.21
CA LEU A 360 -22.59 29.44 -16.66
C LEU A 360 -23.91 28.80 -17.12
N ARG A 361 -24.48 29.35 -18.18
CA ARG A 361 -25.58 28.67 -18.87
C ARG A 361 -25.06 27.45 -19.60
N VAL A 362 -25.93 26.46 -19.78
CA VAL A 362 -25.58 25.19 -20.44
C VAL A 362 -25.07 25.43 -21.87
N GLU A 363 -25.63 26.45 -22.57
CA GLU A 363 -25.19 26.91 -23.88
C GLU A 363 -23.77 27.46 -23.86
N GLU A 364 -23.39 28.25 -22.83
CA GLU A 364 -22.06 28.84 -22.71
C GLU A 364 -21.03 27.76 -22.47
N VAL A 365 -21.34 26.74 -21.69
CA VAL A 365 -20.46 25.57 -21.46
C VAL A 365 -20.22 24.80 -22.77
N PHE A 366 -21.30 24.58 -23.54
CA PHE A 366 -21.21 23.90 -24.82
C PHE A 366 -20.38 24.69 -25.84
N GLU A 367 -20.65 25.99 -26.02
CA GLU A 367 -19.89 26.85 -26.93
C GLU A 367 -18.42 26.95 -26.59
N ARG A 368 -18.08 27.06 -25.27
CA ARG A 368 -16.69 27.02 -24.81
C ARG A 368 -16.02 25.68 -25.11
N ARG A 369 -16.74 24.58 -24.93
CA ARG A 369 -16.20 23.25 -25.28
C ARG A 369 -16.00 23.13 -26.78
N LEU A 370 -16.96 23.58 -27.58
CA LEU A 370 -16.90 23.57 -29.03
C LEU A 370 -15.79 24.44 -29.61
N SER A 371 -15.46 25.56 -28.95
CA SER A 371 -14.37 26.45 -29.37
C SER A 371 -12.98 25.85 -29.13
N GLN A 372 -12.86 24.84 -28.26
CA GLN A 372 -11.61 24.13 -27.99
C GLN A 372 -11.35 22.97 -28.97
N GLU A 373 -12.31 22.65 -29.82
CA GLU A 373 -12.17 21.58 -30.81
C GLU A 373 -11.74 22.14 -32.16
N GLU A 374 -10.75 21.50 -32.79
CA GLU A 374 -10.32 21.79 -34.17
C GLU A 374 -11.28 21.16 -35.18
N ILE A 375 -12.42 21.79 -35.39
CA ILE A 375 -13.44 21.37 -36.37
C ILE A 375 -13.68 22.50 -37.36
N ASP A 376 -14.07 22.13 -38.58
CA ASP A 376 -14.42 23.11 -39.60
C ASP A 376 -15.73 23.87 -39.22
N ASP A 377 -15.88 25.09 -39.77
CA ASP A 377 -17.00 25.97 -39.43
C ASP A 377 -18.37 25.36 -39.77
N ALA A 378 -18.48 24.53 -40.80
CA ALA A 378 -19.69 23.87 -41.17
C ALA A 378 -20.13 22.82 -40.13
N LYS A 379 -19.18 22.03 -39.60
CA LYS A 379 -19.41 21.08 -38.50
C LYS A 379 -19.73 21.80 -37.20
N ARG A 380 -19.02 22.91 -36.91
CA ARG A 380 -19.28 23.74 -35.75
C ARG A 380 -20.73 24.26 -35.73
N ALA A 381 -21.15 24.86 -36.83
CA ALA A 381 -22.52 25.36 -37.00
C ALA A 381 -23.56 24.25 -36.84
N ARG A 382 -23.29 23.07 -37.39
CA ARG A 382 -24.21 21.92 -37.29
C ARG A 382 -24.34 21.39 -35.89
N LEU A 383 -23.24 21.33 -35.13
CA LEU A 383 -23.22 20.88 -33.73
C LEU A 383 -23.96 21.89 -32.84
N SER A 384 -23.77 23.21 -33.03
CA SER A 384 -24.51 24.25 -32.28
C SER A 384 -26.02 24.18 -32.57
N GLU A 385 -26.43 23.95 -33.81
CA GLU A 385 -27.83 23.78 -34.20
C GLU A 385 -28.45 22.53 -33.52
N LEU A 386 -27.80 21.39 -33.59
CA LEU A 386 -28.24 20.16 -32.94
C LEU A 386 -28.36 20.31 -31.41
N PHE A 387 -27.38 20.95 -30.78
CA PHE A 387 -27.40 21.20 -29.35
C PHE A 387 -28.60 22.09 -28.94
N SER A 388 -28.80 23.21 -29.64
CA SER A 388 -29.93 24.10 -29.37
C SER A 388 -31.29 23.38 -29.53
N HIS A 389 -31.40 22.54 -30.54
CA HIS A 389 -32.61 21.75 -30.77
C HIS A 389 -32.89 20.74 -29.65
N THR A 390 -31.83 20.08 -29.17
CA THR A 390 -31.91 19.13 -28.04
C THR A 390 -32.29 19.83 -26.74
N LEU A 391 -31.70 21.00 -26.48
CA LEU A 391 -31.96 21.77 -25.27
C LEU A 391 -33.40 22.27 -25.22
N HIS A 392 -33.94 22.76 -26.37
CA HIS A 392 -35.36 23.14 -26.48
C HIS A 392 -36.28 21.94 -26.23
N ALA A 393 -36.00 20.77 -26.80
CA ALA A 393 -36.80 19.58 -26.59
C ALA A 393 -36.85 19.12 -25.12
N LEU A 394 -35.71 19.23 -24.39
CA LEU A 394 -35.65 18.90 -22.96
C LEU A 394 -36.45 19.89 -22.10
N ASN A 395 -36.36 21.19 -22.39
CA ASN A 395 -37.12 22.21 -21.66
C ASN A 395 -38.64 22.08 -21.89
N ASP A 396 -39.07 21.72 -23.11
CA ASP A 396 -40.48 21.49 -23.44
C ASP A 396 -41.04 20.22 -22.74
N GLU A 397 -40.18 19.20 -22.45
CA GLU A 397 -40.55 18.03 -21.66
C GLU A 397 -40.67 18.33 -20.16
N GLU A 398 -39.84 19.22 -19.62
CA GLU A 398 -39.90 19.65 -18.21
C GLU A 398 -41.10 20.57 -17.92
N GLU A 399 -41.54 21.40 -18.88
CA GLU A 399 -42.76 22.24 -18.74
C GLU A 399 -44.06 21.44 -18.84
N ASN A 400 -43.99 20.23 -19.39
CA ASN A 400 -45.18 19.37 -19.58
C ASN A 400 -45.27 18.20 -18.57
N ALA A 401 -44.34 18.09 -17.61
CA ALA A 401 -44.30 17.08 -16.55
C ALA A 401 -44.68 17.67 -15.19
#